data_c4943afb10dba5b5c15d41c1d95f5cbb
#
_entry.id   c4943afb10dba5b5c15d41c1d95f5cbb
#
_cell.length_a   1.000
_cell.length_b   1.000
_cell.length_c   1.000
_cell.angle_alpha   90.00
_cell.angle_beta   90.00
_cell.angle_gamma   90.00
#
_symmetry.space_group_name_H-M   'P 1'
#
loop_
_entity.id
_entity.type
_entity.pdbx_description
1 polymer ?
#
loop_
_entity_poly.entity_id
_entity_poly.type
_entity_poly.pdbx_seq_one_letter_code
_entity_poly.pdbx_strand_id
1 'polypeptide(L)'
;FHGNQVQLPFAFFCGLALAFVVVKTGNLWVSVAIHFLNNGLSAAITLLQWYQGDVLANAVYLIAFSAWVLLGIASVVFLALRRKGFFHLHKPNSLLTAGQKFIKLIVNPGGLVLFGYCVLSCVMMMYL
;
A
#
# COMPACT_ATOMS: atom_id res chain seq x y z
N PHE A 1 -3.96 -2.11 9.70
CA PHE A 1 -2.63 -2.34 10.25
C PHE A 1 -2.38 -3.84 10.24
N HIS A 2 -1.36 -4.29 9.51
CA HIS A 2 -1.05 -5.71 9.36
C HIS A 2 -0.09 -6.12 10.48
N GLY A 3 -0.62 -6.54 11.61
CA GLY A 3 0.17 -6.99 12.76
C GLY A 3 0.95 -8.29 12.54
N ASN A 4 1.02 -8.77 11.29
CA ASN A 4 1.77 -9.97 10.94
C ASN A 4 3.10 -9.57 10.27
N GLN A 5 4.21 -9.99 10.86
CA GLN A 5 5.56 -9.70 10.37
C GLN A 5 5.80 -10.19 8.94
N VAL A 6 5.11 -11.27 8.51
CA VAL A 6 5.21 -11.82 7.16
C VAL A 6 4.58 -10.86 6.12
N GLN A 7 3.57 -10.09 6.51
CA GLN A 7 2.90 -9.13 5.63
C GLN A 7 3.59 -7.75 5.58
N LEU A 8 4.54 -7.49 6.47
CA LEU A 8 5.21 -6.20 6.58
C LEU A 8 5.92 -5.78 5.28
N PRO A 9 6.72 -6.64 4.61
CA PRO A 9 7.33 -6.28 3.32
C PRO A 9 6.28 -5.94 2.25
N PHE A 10 5.22 -6.73 2.15
CA PHE A 10 4.13 -6.49 1.21
C PHE A 10 3.45 -5.14 1.47
N ALA A 11 3.09 -4.85 2.73
CA ALA A 11 2.48 -3.59 3.12
C ALA A 11 3.40 -2.39 2.83
N PHE A 12 4.71 -2.54 3.02
CA PHE A 12 5.70 -1.52 2.69
C PHE A 12 5.72 -1.20 1.18
N PHE A 13 5.80 -2.21 0.32
CA PHE A 13 5.80 -1.99 -1.13
C PHE A 13 4.46 -1.42 -1.64
N CYS A 14 3.33 -1.87 -1.09
CA CYS A 14 2.03 -1.28 -1.37
C CYS A 14 1.99 0.20 -0.95
N GLY A 15 2.52 0.53 0.22
CA GLY A 15 2.61 1.91 0.70
C GLY A 15 3.47 2.80 -0.23
N LEU A 16 4.61 2.30 -0.71
CA LEU A 16 5.44 2.99 -1.69
C LEU A 16 4.71 3.24 -3.01
N ALA A 17 3.99 2.24 -3.51
CA ALA A 17 3.20 2.38 -4.74
C ALA A 17 2.10 3.44 -4.59
N LEU A 18 1.37 3.43 -3.48
CA LEU A 18 0.34 4.42 -3.18
C LEU A 18 0.94 5.83 -3.01
N ALA A 19 2.08 5.95 -2.34
CA ALA A 19 2.80 7.22 -2.22
C ALA A 19 3.25 7.75 -3.59
N PHE A 20 3.76 6.88 -4.46
CA PHE A 20 4.11 7.25 -5.83
C PHE A 20 2.91 7.78 -6.61
N VAL A 21 1.74 7.14 -6.48
CA VAL A 21 0.50 7.62 -7.10
C VAL A 21 0.13 9.02 -6.60
N VAL A 22 0.20 9.28 -5.29
CA VAL A 22 -0.06 10.62 -4.72
C VAL A 22 0.90 11.66 -5.30
N VAL A 23 2.20 11.36 -5.33
CA VAL A 23 3.22 12.28 -5.85
C VAL A 23 3.00 12.59 -7.35
N LYS A 24 2.54 11.60 -8.12
CA LYS A 24 2.31 11.76 -9.57
C LYS A 24 0.99 12.41 -9.91
N THR A 25 -0.06 12.17 -9.15
CA THR A 25 -1.40 12.69 -9.43
C THR A 25 -1.71 13.98 -8.69
N GLY A 26 -0.97 14.27 -7.62
CA GLY A 26 -1.30 15.35 -6.68
C GLY A 26 -2.60 15.12 -5.90
N ASN A 27 -3.18 13.93 -5.99
CA ASN A 27 -4.49 13.62 -5.42
C ASN A 27 -4.42 12.42 -4.48
N LEU A 28 -4.59 12.68 -3.19
CA LEU A 28 -4.61 11.65 -2.15
C LEU A 28 -5.79 10.68 -2.29
N TRP A 29 -6.95 11.17 -2.77
CA TRP A 29 -8.17 10.37 -2.87
C TRP A 29 -8.04 9.18 -3.82
N VAL A 30 -7.19 9.29 -4.84
CA VAL A 30 -6.89 8.15 -5.74
C VAL A 30 -6.24 7.00 -4.96
N SER A 31 -5.27 7.30 -4.11
CA SER A 31 -4.61 6.29 -3.27
C SER A 31 -5.53 5.74 -2.19
N VAL A 32 -6.38 6.59 -1.60
CA VAL A 32 -7.41 6.15 -0.64
C VAL A 32 -8.39 5.19 -1.31
N ALA A 33 -8.88 5.51 -2.51
CA ALA A 33 -9.79 4.64 -3.26
C ALA A 33 -9.15 3.29 -3.61
N ILE A 34 -7.91 3.28 -4.10
CA ILE A 34 -7.17 2.04 -4.40
C ILE A 34 -7.00 1.18 -3.14
N HIS A 35 -6.60 1.80 -2.03
CA HIS A 35 -6.41 1.09 -0.76
C HIS A 35 -7.73 0.52 -0.23
N PHE A 36 -8.81 1.31 -0.30
CA PHE A 36 -10.16 0.87 0.09
C PHE A 36 -10.64 -0.31 -0.75
N LEU A 37 -10.47 -0.26 -2.08
CA LEU A 37 -10.85 -1.35 -2.98
C LEU A 37 -10.05 -2.63 -2.68
N ASN A 38 -8.75 -2.52 -2.45
CA ASN A 38 -7.90 -3.65 -2.10
C ASN A 38 -8.34 -4.32 -0.78
N ASN A 39 -8.59 -3.52 0.25
CA ASN A 39 -9.07 -4.04 1.54
C ASN A 39 -10.49 -4.59 1.44
N GLY A 40 -11.37 -3.95 0.67
CA GLY A 40 -12.72 -4.42 0.40
C GLY A 40 -12.74 -5.77 -0.30
N LEU A 41 -11.87 -5.97 -1.29
CA LEU A 41 -11.71 -7.26 -1.96
C LEU A 41 -11.24 -8.34 -0.97
N SER A 42 -10.25 -8.05 -0.13
CA SER A 42 -9.77 -8.98 0.89
C SER A 42 -10.88 -9.36 1.87
N ALA A 43 -11.66 -8.39 2.34
CA ALA A 43 -12.80 -8.64 3.23
C ALA A 43 -13.89 -9.50 2.53
N ALA A 44 -14.19 -9.21 1.27
CA ALA A 44 -15.16 -9.99 0.50
C ALA A 44 -14.72 -11.46 0.32
N ILE A 45 -13.42 -11.69 0.06
CA ILE A 45 -12.87 -13.05 -0.05
C ILE A 45 -12.94 -13.78 1.30
N THR A 46 -12.65 -13.11 2.41
CA THR A 46 -12.77 -13.69 3.75
C THR A 46 -14.21 -14.07 4.06
N LEU A 47 -15.19 -13.24 3.70
CA LEU A 47 -16.61 -13.56 3.83
C LEU A 47 -17.00 -14.74 2.94
N LEU A 48 -16.52 -14.79 1.71
CA LEU A 48 -16.78 -15.89 0.81
C LEU A 48 -16.22 -17.21 1.37
N GLN A 49 -15.03 -17.18 1.97
CA GLN A 49 -14.42 -18.31 2.65
C GLN A 49 -15.30 -18.83 3.80
N TRP A 50 -15.85 -17.91 4.58
CA TRP A 50 -16.74 -18.24 5.69
C TRP A 50 -18.03 -18.93 5.23
N TYR A 51 -18.65 -18.44 4.14
CA TYR A 51 -19.95 -18.93 3.68
C TYR A 51 -19.88 -20.13 2.73
N GLN A 52 -18.86 -20.21 1.88
CA GLN A 52 -18.78 -21.15 0.76
C GLN A 52 -17.58 -22.11 0.86
N GLY A 53 -16.71 -21.90 1.86
CA GLY A 53 -15.53 -22.71 2.09
C GLY A 53 -14.29 -22.29 1.30
N ASP A 54 -13.19 -22.94 1.64
CA ASP A 54 -11.84 -22.55 1.19
C ASP A 54 -11.62 -22.73 -0.31
N VAL A 55 -12.20 -23.78 -0.91
CA VAL A 55 -11.94 -24.12 -2.33
C VAL A 55 -12.43 -22.99 -3.25
N LEU A 56 -13.67 -22.55 -3.06
CA LEU A 56 -14.24 -21.48 -3.89
C LEU A 56 -13.56 -20.13 -3.61
N ALA A 57 -13.31 -19.81 -2.34
CA ALA A 57 -12.65 -18.57 -1.94
C ALA A 57 -11.24 -18.49 -2.53
N ASN A 58 -10.45 -19.57 -2.48
CA ASN A 58 -9.12 -19.62 -3.06
C ASN A 58 -9.14 -19.50 -4.59
N ALA A 59 -10.11 -20.13 -5.27
CA ALA A 59 -10.26 -19.98 -6.72
C ALA A 59 -10.56 -18.53 -7.11
N VAL A 60 -11.50 -17.87 -6.42
CA VAL A 60 -11.85 -16.46 -6.63
C VAL A 60 -10.65 -15.57 -6.33
N TYR A 61 -9.93 -15.82 -5.24
CA TYR A 61 -8.71 -15.09 -4.91
C TYR A 61 -7.67 -15.17 -6.00
N LEU A 62 -7.35 -16.38 -6.50
CA LEU A 62 -6.36 -16.59 -7.55
C LEU A 62 -6.75 -15.89 -8.85
N ILE A 63 -8.03 -15.94 -9.24
CA ILE A 63 -8.53 -15.27 -10.44
C ILE A 63 -8.41 -13.75 -10.27
N ALA A 64 -8.88 -13.19 -9.15
CA ALA A 64 -8.81 -11.77 -8.87
C ALA A 64 -7.35 -11.28 -8.81
N PHE A 65 -6.49 -11.99 -8.10
CA PHE A 65 -5.07 -11.66 -8.00
C PHE A 65 -4.38 -11.68 -9.36
N SER A 66 -4.62 -12.72 -10.16
CA SER A 66 -4.05 -12.82 -11.52
C SER A 66 -4.52 -11.67 -12.42
N ALA A 67 -5.80 -11.33 -12.37
CA ALA A 67 -6.35 -10.19 -13.11
C ALA A 67 -5.71 -8.86 -12.68
N TRP A 68 -5.52 -8.63 -11.38
CA TRP A 68 -4.86 -7.44 -10.87
C TRP A 68 -3.39 -7.34 -11.33
N VAL A 69 -2.66 -8.45 -11.27
CA VAL A 69 -1.26 -8.49 -11.74
C VAL A 69 -1.17 -8.18 -13.23
N LEU A 70 -2.02 -8.80 -14.05
CA LEU A 70 -2.05 -8.55 -15.51
C LEU A 70 -2.40 -7.10 -15.83
N LEU A 71 -3.43 -6.54 -15.18
CA LEU A 71 -3.80 -5.13 -15.33
C LEU A 71 -2.68 -4.19 -14.87
N GLY A 72 -1.99 -4.53 -13.78
CA GLY A 72 -0.84 -3.77 -13.29
C GLY A 72 0.30 -3.76 -14.30
N ILE A 73 0.69 -4.90 -14.83
CA ILE A 73 1.73 -5.01 -15.86
C ILE A 73 1.33 -4.25 -17.12
N ALA A 74 0.10 -4.46 -17.61
CA ALA A 74 -0.41 -3.76 -18.79
C ALA A 74 -0.39 -2.23 -18.60
N SER A 75 -0.78 -1.75 -17.42
CA SER A 75 -0.76 -0.32 -17.07
C SER A 75 0.66 0.25 -17.07
N VAL A 76 1.62 -0.46 -16.47
CA VAL A 76 3.04 -0.04 -16.44
C VAL A 76 3.60 0.02 -17.86
N VAL A 77 3.37 -1.02 -18.67
CA VAL A 77 3.82 -1.07 -20.07
C VAL A 77 3.17 0.07 -20.87
N PHE A 78 1.87 0.25 -20.75
CA PHE A 78 1.15 1.34 -21.44
C PHE A 78 1.72 2.71 -21.08
N LEU A 79 1.93 2.99 -19.78
CA LEU A 79 2.49 4.26 -19.32
C LEU A 79 3.94 4.45 -19.77
N ALA A 80 4.75 3.41 -19.75
CA ALA A 80 6.13 3.45 -20.23
C ALA A 80 6.22 3.79 -21.72
N LEU A 81 5.32 3.19 -22.53
CA LEU A 81 5.31 3.41 -23.99
C LEU A 81 4.70 4.76 -24.37
N ARG A 82 3.62 5.19 -23.69
CA ARG A 82 2.86 6.38 -24.06
C ARG A 82 3.38 7.67 -23.42
N ARG A 83 3.97 7.59 -22.23
CA ARG A 83 4.44 8.76 -21.47
C ARG A 83 5.90 8.59 -21.08
N LYS A 84 6.80 8.85 -22.02
CA LYS A 84 8.24 8.91 -21.75
C LYS A 84 8.51 9.84 -20.58
N GLY A 85 9.15 9.33 -19.52
CA GLY A 85 9.42 10.11 -18.30
C GLY A 85 8.34 10.07 -17.22
N PHE A 86 7.24 9.31 -17.39
CA PHE A 86 6.21 9.17 -16.34
C PHE A 86 6.80 8.70 -15.01
N PHE A 87 7.75 7.77 -15.04
CA PHE A 87 8.41 7.25 -13.84
C PHE A 87 9.51 8.16 -13.29
N HIS A 88 9.91 9.22 -14.00
CA HIS A 88 10.86 10.20 -13.46
C HIS A 88 10.18 11.09 -12.42
N LEU A 89 10.72 11.09 -11.21
CA LEU A 89 10.33 12.02 -10.16
C LEU A 89 11.14 13.30 -10.33
N HIS A 90 10.47 14.44 -10.39
CA HIS A 90 11.16 15.73 -10.38
C HIS A 90 11.85 15.93 -9.03
N LYS A 91 13.07 16.49 -9.05
CA LYS A 91 13.75 16.87 -7.81
C LYS A 91 12.85 17.87 -7.06
N PRO A 92 12.50 17.62 -5.80
CA PRO A 92 11.69 18.57 -5.04
C PRO A 92 12.49 19.87 -4.84
N ASN A 93 11.87 21.01 -5.07
CA ASN A 93 12.40 22.34 -4.74
C ASN A 93 12.41 22.56 -3.22
N SER A 94 13.10 21.72 -2.49
CA SER A 94 13.14 21.75 -1.04
C SER A 94 14.58 22.06 -0.61
N LEU A 95 14.75 23.14 0.15
CA LEU A 95 16.02 23.52 0.76
C LEU A 95 16.46 22.55 1.88
N LEU A 96 15.60 21.58 2.25
CA LEU A 96 15.88 20.62 3.31
C LEU A 96 16.78 19.50 2.78
N THR A 97 17.80 19.14 3.57
CA THR A 97 18.62 17.95 3.34
C THR A 97 17.80 16.68 3.52
N ALA A 98 18.29 15.55 3.00
CA ALA A 98 17.63 14.25 3.14
C ALA A 98 17.41 13.88 4.62
N GLY A 99 18.38 14.13 5.49
CA GLY A 99 18.26 13.90 6.94
C GLY A 99 17.18 14.76 7.60
N GLN A 100 17.10 16.04 7.24
CA GLN A 100 16.07 16.94 7.76
C GLN A 100 14.67 16.53 7.29
N LYS A 101 14.51 16.04 6.06
CA LYS A 101 13.24 15.49 5.56
C LYS A 101 12.83 14.25 6.34
N PHE A 102 13.79 13.36 6.60
CA PHE A 102 13.55 12.14 7.36
C PHE A 102 13.13 12.44 8.80
N ILE A 103 13.84 13.35 9.48
CA ILE A 103 13.49 13.78 10.84
C ILE A 103 12.08 14.40 10.86
N LYS A 104 11.77 15.32 9.94
CA LYS A 104 10.43 15.92 9.87
C LYS A 104 9.33 14.91 9.55
N LEU A 105 9.64 13.85 8.81
CA LEU A 105 8.68 12.77 8.53
C LEU A 105 8.35 11.95 9.79
N ILE A 106 9.36 11.64 10.61
CA ILE A 106 9.20 10.80 11.80
C ILE A 106 8.70 11.59 13.00
N VAL A 107 9.24 12.79 13.22
CA VAL A 107 8.98 13.60 14.42
C VAL A 107 7.73 14.48 14.29
N ASN A 108 6.98 14.40 13.17
CA ASN A 108 5.68 15.08 13.11
C ASN A 108 4.65 14.38 14.03
N PRO A 109 3.62 15.09 14.52
CA PRO A 109 2.65 14.52 15.46
C PRO A 109 1.99 13.22 14.97
N GLY A 110 1.64 13.14 13.68
CA GLY A 110 1.07 11.94 13.07
C GLY A 110 2.05 10.76 13.03
N GLY A 111 3.33 11.03 12.73
CA GLY A 111 4.39 10.03 12.74
C GLY A 111 4.65 9.46 14.13
N LEU A 112 4.64 10.32 15.16
CA LEU A 112 4.81 9.90 16.55
C LEU A 112 3.64 9.05 17.04
N VAL A 113 2.41 9.43 16.72
CA VAL A 113 1.20 8.63 17.04
C VAL A 113 1.24 7.28 16.35
N LEU A 114 1.60 7.25 15.07
CA LEU A 114 1.71 6.01 14.31
C LEU A 114 2.80 5.11 14.89
N PHE A 115 3.97 5.65 15.21
CA PHE A 115 5.07 4.91 15.82
C PHE A 115 4.66 4.33 17.19
N GLY A 116 4.03 5.15 18.05
CA GLY A 116 3.51 4.72 19.36
C GLY A 116 2.49 3.59 19.22
N TYR A 117 1.57 3.69 18.26
CA TYR A 117 0.61 2.63 17.96
C TYR A 117 1.28 1.35 17.48
N CYS A 118 2.30 1.44 16.60
CA CYS A 118 3.06 0.27 16.14
C CYS A 118 3.76 -0.45 17.30
N VAL A 119 4.43 0.30 18.18
CA VAL A 119 5.11 -0.26 19.36
C VAL A 119 4.11 -0.94 20.28
N LEU A 120 2.99 -0.28 20.59
CA LEU A 120 1.94 -0.84 21.44
C LEU A 120 1.37 -2.14 20.86
N SER A 121 1.08 -2.17 19.55
CA SER A 121 0.57 -3.36 18.86
C SER A 121 1.57 -4.52 18.89
N CYS A 122 2.86 -4.24 18.71
CA CYS A 122 3.91 -5.26 18.81
C CYS A 122 4.00 -5.84 20.23
N VAL A 123 3.94 -4.97 21.23
CA VAL A 123 3.97 -5.40 22.65
C VAL A 123 2.74 -6.26 22.96
N MET A 124 1.54 -5.83 22.59
CA MET A 124 0.32 -6.62 22.81
C MET A 124 0.36 -7.99 22.15
N MET A 125 0.97 -8.12 20.96
CA MET A 125 1.12 -9.42 20.29
C MET A 125 2.12 -10.36 20.97
N MET A 126 3.05 -9.84 21.77
CA MET A 126 3.99 -10.70 22.53
C MET A 126 3.39 -11.24 23.83
N TYR A 127 2.29 -10.65 24.31
CA TYR A 127 1.62 -11.04 25.56
C TYR A 127 0.25 -11.73 25.35
N LEU A 128 -0.22 -11.87 24.10
CA LEU A 128 -1.41 -12.63 23.72
C LEU A 128 -1.02 -13.90 22.96
#